data_a91701b18d9570bcc5425497a66ce21f
#
_entry.id   a91701b18d9570bcc5425497a66ce21f
#
_cell.length_a   1.000
_cell.length_b   1.000
_cell.length_c   1.000
_cell.angle_alpha   90.00
_cell.angle_beta   90.00
_cell.angle_gamma   90.00
#
_symmetry.space_group_name_H-M   'P 1'
#
loop_
_entity.id
_entity.type
_entity.pdbx_description
1 polymer ?
#
loop_
_entity_poly.entity_id
_entity_poly.type
_entity_poly.pdbx_seq_one_letter_code
_entity_poly.pdbx_strand_id
1 'polypeptide(L)'
;MLHRYTFALAAALAALTAVPATAANLLELNFYLGGPRFEGVLPPCDWPGALAKVGARFAEKEGRFWRSDLSIVAFDKVREVAYRPGPPNTIPRRFCSAIAFVSDGLKHPIYYSIGEDTGMIGQTYGVEWCVVGLDRNWAYNPSCKMARP
;
A
#
# COMPACT_ATOMS: atom_id res chain seq x y z
N MET A 1 -25.01 25.63 -50.00
CA MET A 1 -23.78 26.24 -49.43
C MET A 1 -23.90 26.57 -47.93
N LEU A 2 -25.08 26.88 -47.37
CA LEU A 2 -25.27 27.21 -45.96
C LEU A 2 -24.86 26.09 -44.97
N HIS A 3 -25.10 24.83 -45.32
CA HIS A 3 -24.78 23.68 -44.42
C HIS A 3 -23.29 23.50 -44.12
N ARG A 4 -22.41 23.89 -45.03
CA ARG A 4 -20.95 23.74 -44.83
C ARG A 4 -20.38 24.75 -43.84
N TYR A 5 -20.98 25.94 -43.77
CA TYR A 5 -20.54 26.98 -42.82
C TYR A 5 -21.04 26.75 -41.40
N THR A 6 -22.20 26.14 -41.24
CA THR A 6 -22.71 25.77 -39.88
C THR A 6 -21.87 24.72 -39.19
N PHE A 7 -21.36 23.72 -39.93
CA PHE A 7 -20.45 22.72 -39.35
C PHE A 7 -19.08 23.30 -38.98
N ALA A 8 -18.56 24.20 -39.81
CA ALA A 8 -17.27 24.86 -39.55
C ALA A 8 -17.37 25.78 -38.29
N LEU A 9 -18.48 26.50 -38.15
CA LEU A 9 -18.70 27.38 -37.00
C LEU A 9 -18.87 26.57 -35.69
N ALA A 10 -19.60 25.44 -35.72
CA ALA A 10 -19.78 24.56 -34.55
C ALA A 10 -18.44 23.90 -34.12
N ALA A 11 -17.61 23.49 -35.06
CA ALA A 11 -16.29 22.96 -34.77
C ALA A 11 -15.34 24.02 -34.19
N ALA A 12 -15.39 25.24 -34.63
CA ALA A 12 -14.59 26.35 -34.10
C ALA A 12 -15.01 26.74 -32.67
N LEU A 13 -16.32 26.75 -32.38
CA LEU A 13 -16.81 26.99 -30.99
C LEU A 13 -16.42 25.88 -30.04
N ALA A 14 -16.44 24.61 -30.47
CA ALA A 14 -16.01 23.47 -29.64
C ALA A 14 -14.51 23.51 -29.32
N ALA A 15 -13.67 24.02 -30.22
CA ALA A 15 -12.24 24.17 -29.98
C ALA A 15 -11.91 25.30 -28.96
N LEU A 16 -12.77 26.31 -28.84
CA LEU A 16 -12.60 27.41 -27.88
C LEU A 16 -12.98 27.06 -26.44
N THR A 17 -13.69 25.95 -26.22
CA THR A 17 -14.09 25.46 -24.91
C THR A 17 -13.20 24.34 -24.36
N ALA A 18 -12.19 23.92 -25.10
CA ALA A 18 -11.21 22.94 -24.63
C ALA A 18 -10.29 23.59 -23.59
N VAL A 19 -10.72 23.59 -22.35
CA VAL A 19 -9.84 23.94 -21.22
C VAL A 19 -8.75 22.87 -21.17
N PRO A 20 -7.44 23.22 -21.23
CA PRO A 20 -6.40 22.25 -21.04
C PRO A 20 -6.58 21.58 -19.68
N ALA A 21 -6.77 20.26 -19.66
CA ALA A 21 -6.77 19.48 -18.45
C ALA A 21 -5.36 19.55 -17.86
N THR A 22 -5.17 20.37 -16.83
CA THR A 22 -3.95 20.32 -16.03
C THR A 22 -4.01 19.08 -15.16
N ALA A 23 -3.11 18.15 -15.38
CA ALA A 23 -3.10 16.85 -14.70
C ALA A 23 -2.86 16.98 -13.17
N ALA A 24 -2.23 18.04 -12.73
CA ALA A 24 -2.09 18.41 -11.33
C ALA A 24 -1.73 19.89 -11.23
N ASN A 25 -2.22 20.57 -10.22
CA ASN A 25 -1.79 21.95 -9.93
C ASN A 25 -0.57 21.93 -8.98
N LEU A 26 0.09 23.09 -8.86
CA LEU A 26 1.25 23.25 -7.98
C LEU A 26 0.96 22.90 -6.51
N LEU A 27 -0.29 23.01 -6.07
CA LEU A 27 -0.70 22.63 -4.71
C LEU A 27 -0.88 21.11 -4.57
N GLU A 28 -1.33 20.44 -5.61
CA GLU A 28 -1.41 18.97 -5.63
C GLU A 28 -0.03 18.33 -5.73
N LEU A 29 0.91 18.96 -6.44
CA LEU A 29 2.31 18.58 -6.44
C LEU A 29 3.03 18.90 -5.12
N ASN A 30 2.54 19.85 -4.37
CA ASN A 30 3.21 20.42 -3.20
C ASN A 30 3.08 19.60 -1.91
N PHE A 31 2.29 18.55 -1.87
CA PHE A 31 2.46 17.56 -0.82
C PHE A 31 3.83 16.85 -0.91
N TYR A 32 4.55 17.08 -2.00
CA TYR A 32 5.91 16.60 -2.24
C TYR A 32 6.92 17.76 -2.35
N LEU A 33 6.77 18.80 -1.55
CA LEU A 33 7.67 19.98 -1.52
C LEU A 33 9.13 19.70 -1.20
N GLY A 34 9.59 18.55 -1.50
CA GLY A 34 10.98 18.14 -1.37
C GLY A 34 11.34 16.93 -2.21
N GLY A 35 10.44 16.48 -3.11
CA GLY A 35 10.56 15.19 -3.77
C GLY A 35 10.36 14.02 -2.81
N PRO A 36 10.30 12.79 -3.27
CA PRO A 36 10.27 11.63 -2.41
C PRO A 36 11.59 11.59 -1.62
N ARG A 37 11.54 11.99 -0.37
CA ARG A 37 12.67 11.90 0.56
C ARG A 37 12.74 10.48 1.10
N PHE A 38 13.06 9.56 0.23
CA PHE A 38 13.28 8.20 0.66
C PHE A 38 14.69 8.11 1.26
N GLU A 39 14.76 8.17 2.56
CA GLU A 39 16.00 8.09 3.32
C GLU A 39 16.44 6.65 3.53
N GLY A 40 15.56 5.69 3.26
CA GLY A 40 15.80 4.27 3.51
C GLY A 40 15.84 3.94 5.01
N VAL A 41 15.42 4.84 5.88
CA VAL A 41 15.42 4.62 7.32
C VAL A 41 14.09 3.98 7.74
N LEU A 42 14.08 2.65 7.81
CA LEU A 42 12.91 1.87 8.21
C LEU A 42 13.15 1.15 9.54
N PRO A 43 12.11 1.04 10.39
CA PRO A 43 12.24 0.27 11.61
C PRO A 43 12.55 -1.20 11.32
N PRO A 44 13.19 -1.92 12.24
CA PRO A 44 13.45 -3.35 12.10
C PRO A 44 12.13 -4.16 12.10
N CYS A 45 12.21 -5.40 11.61
CA CYS A 45 11.03 -6.26 11.49
C CYS A 45 10.32 -6.52 12.82
N ASP A 46 11.07 -6.68 13.89
CA ASP A 46 10.57 -6.95 15.25
C ASP A 46 10.12 -5.70 15.99
N TRP A 47 10.12 -4.54 15.33
CA TRP A 47 9.67 -3.31 15.98
C TRP A 47 8.20 -3.41 16.43
N PRO A 48 7.92 -3.20 17.74
CA PRO A 48 6.58 -3.42 18.28
C PRO A 48 5.47 -2.63 17.58
N GLY A 49 5.78 -1.42 17.11
CA GLY A 49 4.81 -0.59 16.40
C GLY A 49 4.41 -1.16 15.02
N ALA A 50 5.32 -1.83 14.30
CA ALA A 50 4.98 -2.50 13.04
C ALA A 50 4.12 -3.74 13.29
N LEU A 51 4.51 -4.57 14.27
CA LEU A 51 3.75 -5.76 14.65
C LEU A 51 2.35 -5.42 15.16
N ALA A 52 2.22 -4.37 15.96
CA ALA A 52 0.93 -3.87 16.42
C ALA A 52 0.04 -3.39 15.25
N LYS A 53 0.60 -2.68 14.27
CA LYS A 53 -0.14 -2.28 13.05
C LYS A 53 -0.61 -3.49 12.25
N VAL A 54 0.23 -4.51 12.09
CA VAL A 54 -0.15 -5.75 11.41
C VAL A 54 -1.30 -6.43 12.13
N GLY A 55 -1.19 -6.61 13.46
CA GLY A 55 -2.24 -7.24 14.27
C GLY A 55 -3.57 -6.48 14.23
N ALA A 56 -3.53 -5.16 14.36
CA ALA A 56 -4.73 -4.33 14.31
C ALA A 56 -5.43 -4.40 12.95
N ARG A 57 -4.67 -4.27 11.85
CA ARG A 57 -5.23 -4.37 10.49
C ARG A 57 -5.73 -5.77 10.14
N PHE A 58 -5.11 -6.80 10.68
CA PHE A 58 -5.60 -8.17 10.54
C PHE A 58 -6.98 -8.30 11.19
N ALA A 59 -7.11 -7.92 12.46
CA ALA A 59 -8.37 -7.98 13.19
C ALA A 59 -9.47 -7.12 12.54
N GLU A 60 -9.12 -5.90 12.08
CA GLU A 60 -10.06 -5.04 11.34
C GLU A 60 -10.54 -5.72 10.05
N LYS A 61 -9.65 -6.31 9.27
CA LYS A 61 -10.01 -7.01 8.03
C LYS A 61 -10.91 -8.21 8.31
N GLU A 62 -10.58 -9.01 9.33
CA GLU A 62 -11.36 -10.17 9.74
C GLU A 62 -12.78 -9.77 10.16
N GLY A 63 -12.92 -8.78 11.04
CA GLY A 63 -14.23 -8.31 11.49
C GLY A 63 -15.05 -7.66 10.38
N ARG A 64 -14.42 -6.78 9.59
CA ARG A 64 -15.13 -5.98 8.59
C ARG A 64 -15.59 -6.79 7.36
N PHE A 65 -14.76 -7.67 6.85
CA PHE A 65 -15.01 -8.38 5.58
C PHE A 65 -15.43 -9.83 5.77
N TRP A 66 -15.00 -10.47 6.84
CA TRP A 66 -15.25 -11.91 7.06
C TRP A 66 -16.18 -12.18 8.23
N ARG A 67 -16.60 -11.14 8.98
CA ARG A 67 -17.40 -11.28 10.20
C ARG A 67 -16.80 -12.32 11.16
N SER A 68 -15.49 -12.26 11.30
CA SER A 68 -14.66 -13.18 12.06
C SER A 68 -13.99 -12.43 13.19
N ASP A 69 -13.92 -13.04 14.36
CA ASP A 69 -13.25 -12.47 15.54
C ASP A 69 -11.78 -12.91 15.64
N LEU A 70 -11.21 -13.40 14.53
CA LEU A 70 -9.82 -13.80 14.51
C LEU A 70 -8.90 -12.61 14.74
N SER A 71 -7.92 -12.80 15.60
CA SER A 71 -6.89 -11.81 15.88
C SER A 71 -5.52 -12.48 16.02
N ILE A 72 -4.46 -11.75 15.71
CA ILE A 72 -3.10 -12.23 15.98
C ILE A 72 -2.77 -11.88 17.44
N VAL A 73 -2.51 -12.89 18.25
CA VAL A 73 -2.24 -12.75 19.69
C VAL A 73 -0.75 -12.65 19.99
N ALA A 74 0.10 -13.20 19.13
CA ALA A 74 1.55 -13.12 19.27
C ALA A 74 2.27 -13.36 17.95
N PHE A 75 3.52 -12.93 17.89
CA PHE A 75 4.45 -13.21 16.81
C PHE A 75 5.68 -13.94 17.36
N ASP A 76 6.18 -14.91 16.61
CA ASP A 76 7.41 -15.65 16.90
C ASP A 76 8.30 -15.73 15.66
N LYS A 77 9.60 -15.97 15.86
CA LYS A 77 10.58 -16.13 14.76
C LYS A 77 10.55 -14.98 13.76
N VAL A 78 10.38 -13.76 14.25
CA VAL A 78 10.42 -12.56 13.45
C VAL A 78 11.82 -12.40 12.85
N ARG A 79 11.89 -12.24 11.52
CA ARG A 79 13.17 -12.06 10.83
C ARG A 79 13.01 -11.22 9.57
N GLU A 80 14.07 -10.51 9.23
CA GLU A 80 14.19 -9.87 7.93
C GLU A 80 14.43 -10.92 6.84
N VAL A 81 13.76 -10.75 5.72
CA VAL A 81 13.92 -11.59 4.52
C VAL A 81 14.74 -10.83 3.47
N ALA A 82 14.44 -9.55 3.29
CA ALA A 82 15.17 -8.67 2.39
C ALA A 82 14.95 -7.22 2.79
N TYR A 83 15.92 -6.38 2.47
CA TYR A 83 15.81 -4.95 2.52
C TYR A 83 16.13 -4.35 1.16
N ARG A 84 15.22 -3.55 0.64
CA ARG A 84 15.37 -2.83 -0.62
C ARG A 84 15.35 -1.34 -0.34
N PRO A 85 16.52 -0.69 -0.24
CA PRO A 85 16.60 0.76 0.03
C PRO A 85 16.06 1.59 -1.14
N GLY A 86 15.91 0.95 -2.31
CA GLY A 86 15.39 1.58 -3.52
C GLY A 86 16.40 2.48 -4.25
N PRO A 87 16.32 2.54 -5.57
CA PRO A 87 16.84 3.66 -6.33
C PRO A 87 15.90 4.87 -6.17
N PRO A 88 16.28 6.09 -6.63
CA PRO A 88 15.55 7.34 -6.36
C PRO A 88 14.05 7.36 -6.65
N ASN A 89 13.54 6.40 -7.39
CA ASN A 89 12.14 6.33 -7.82
C ASN A 89 11.34 5.15 -7.23
N THR A 90 11.91 4.41 -6.28
CA THR A 90 11.22 3.30 -5.64
C THR A 90 11.16 3.50 -4.13
N ILE A 91 10.01 3.22 -3.55
CA ILE A 91 9.78 3.32 -2.11
C ILE A 91 10.63 2.27 -1.40
N PRO A 92 11.51 2.68 -0.46
CA PRO A 92 12.24 1.74 0.37
C PRO A 92 11.33 0.77 1.09
N ARG A 93 11.68 -0.51 1.08
CA ARG A 93 10.89 -1.56 1.72
C ARG A 93 11.78 -2.55 2.46
N ARG A 94 11.35 -2.89 3.66
CA ARG A 94 11.89 -3.99 4.46
C ARG A 94 10.90 -5.13 4.44
N PHE A 95 11.30 -6.27 3.93
CA PHE A 95 10.49 -7.49 3.88
C PHE A 95 10.80 -8.39 5.07
N CYS A 96 9.75 -8.84 5.71
CA CYS A 96 9.82 -9.57 6.96
C CYS A 96 9.01 -10.87 6.87
N SER A 97 9.40 -11.85 7.68
CA SER A 97 8.61 -13.06 7.92
C SER A 97 8.54 -13.37 9.40
N ALA A 98 7.44 -14.00 9.81
CA ALA A 98 7.24 -14.44 11.19
C ALA A 98 6.29 -15.64 11.23
N ILE A 99 6.06 -16.17 12.42
CA ILE A 99 4.95 -17.06 12.73
C ILE A 99 3.95 -16.27 13.56
N ALA A 100 2.74 -16.13 13.05
CA ALA A 100 1.61 -15.52 13.76
C ALA A 100 0.85 -16.59 14.55
N PHE A 101 0.63 -16.35 15.83
CA PHE A 101 -0.28 -17.12 16.66
C PHE A 101 -1.64 -16.45 16.58
N VAL A 102 -2.64 -17.17 16.12
CA VAL A 102 -3.99 -16.63 15.92
C VAL A 102 -4.90 -17.10 17.06
N SER A 103 -5.95 -16.33 17.34
CA SER A 103 -6.87 -16.58 18.46
C SER A 103 -7.65 -17.89 18.37
N ASP A 104 -7.65 -18.55 17.21
CA ASP A 104 -8.14 -19.92 17.01
C ASP A 104 -7.20 -21.00 17.52
N GLY A 105 -6.04 -20.63 18.05
CA GLY A 105 -5.00 -21.53 18.56
C GLY A 105 -4.05 -22.06 17.46
N LEU A 106 -4.23 -21.65 16.21
CA LEU A 106 -3.37 -22.10 15.11
C LEU A 106 -2.18 -21.17 14.90
N LYS A 107 -1.15 -21.73 14.26
CA LYS A 107 0.07 -21.01 13.88
C LYS A 107 0.11 -20.88 12.38
N HIS A 108 0.29 -19.63 11.91
CA HIS A 108 0.35 -19.35 10.49
C HIS A 108 1.67 -18.64 10.15
N PRO A 109 2.36 -19.05 9.08
CA PRO A 109 3.39 -18.21 8.52
C PRO A 109 2.79 -16.88 8.07
N ILE A 110 3.48 -15.79 8.39
CA ILE A 110 3.09 -14.45 7.95
C ILE A 110 4.27 -13.80 7.24
N TYR A 111 3.96 -13.10 6.16
CA TYR A 111 4.89 -12.22 5.45
C TYR A 111 4.35 -10.80 5.51
N TYR A 112 5.22 -9.85 5.78
CA TYR A 112 4.84 -8.44 5.80
C TYR A 112 6.01 -7.57 5.33
N SER A 113 5.67 -6.40 4.83
CA SER A 113 6.66 -5.40 4.47
C SER A 113 6.38 -4.09 5.18
N ILE A 114 7.45 -3.39 5.51
CA ILE A 114 7.42 -2.04 6.06
C ILE A 114 7.92 -1.13 4.95
N GLY A 115 7.07 -0.20 4.49
CA GLY A 115 7.40 0.77 3.45
C GLY A 115 7.54 2.16 4.03
N GLU A 116 8.57 2.89 3.59
CA GLU A 116 8.77 4.28 3.95
C GLU A 116 7.65 5.13 3.33
N ASP A 117 7.17 6.12 4.06
CA ASP A 117 6.13 7.06 3.62
C ASP A 117 4.88 6.43 2.99
N THR A 118 4.59 5.21 3.36
CA THR A 118 3.37 4.49 2.95
C THR A 118 2.31 4.46 4.06
N GLY A 119 2.53 5.21 5.12
CA GLY A 119 1.57 5.39 6.21
C GLY A 119 0.42 6.32 5.84
N MET A 120 -0.23 6.89 6.86
CA MET A 120 -1.34 7.81 6.64
C MET A 120 -0.85 9.07 5.92
N ILE A 121 -1.51 9.40 4.78
CA ILE A 121 -1.21 10.60 3.96
C ILE A 121 0.26 10.63 3.48
N GLY A 122 0.85 9.47 3.20
CA GLY A 122 2.25 9.41 2.75
C GLY A 122 3.26 9.83 3.81
N GLN A 123 2.86 9.86 5.08
CA GLN A 123 3.77 10.13 6.20
C GLN A 123 3.99 8.86 7.00
N THR A 124 5.15 8.76 7.63
CA THR A 124 5.54 7.61 8.41
C THR A 124 5.59 6.32 7.58
N TYR A 125 5.94 5.21 8.19
CA TYR A 125 5.94 3.92 7.51
C TYR A 125 4.54 3.29 7.50
N GLY A 126 4.23 2.61 6.42
CA GLY A 126 3.08 1.72 6.31
C GLY A 126 3.50 0.26 6.43
N VAL A 127 2.51 -0.61 6.63
CA VAL A 127 2.71 -2.06 6.61
C VAL A 127 1.73 -2.70 5.63
N GLU A 128 2.24 -3.61 4.83
CA GLU A 128 1.47 -4.56 4.03
C GLU A 128 1.73 -5.95 4.59
N TRP A 129 0.75 -6.83 4.61
CA TRP A 129 0.87 -8.13 5.27
C TRP A 129 0.01 -9.18 4.60
N CYS A 130 0.42 -10.44 4.74
CA CYS A 130 -0.34 -11.60 4.30
C CYS A 130 -0.11 -12.78 5.26
N VAL A 131 -1.18 -13.33 5.81
CA VAL A 131 -1.16 -14.54 6.64
C VAL A 131 -1.48 -15.75 5.76
N VAL A 132 -0.57 -16.71 5.71
CA VAL A 132 -0.73 -17.91 4.89
C VAL A 132 -1.94 -18.73 5.38
N GLY A 133 -2.83 -19.05 4.46
CA GLY A 133 -4.09 -19.76 4.75
C GLY A 133 -5.25 -18.83 5.12
N LEU A 134 -5.00 -17.54 5.40
CA LEU A 134 -6.02 -16.54 5.72
C LEU A 134 -6.09 -15.39 4.70
N ASP A 135 -5.44 -15.51 3.56
CA ASP A 135 -5.58 -14.60 2.41
C ASP A 135 -6.80 -14.98 1.56
N ARG A 136 -7.99 -14.86 2.14
CA ARG A 136 -9.26 -15.33 1.55
C ARG A 136 -9.68 -14.55 0.32
N ASN A 137 -9.23 -13.32 0.18
CA ASN A 137 -9.49 -12.49 -1.00
C ASN A 137 -8.40 -12.61 -2.07
N TRP A 138 -7.45 -13.51 -1.90
CA TRP A 138 -6.39 -13.86 -2.85
C TRP A 138 -5.53 -12.67 -3.30
N ALA A 139 -5.39 -11.67 -2.42
CA ALA A 139 -4.63 -10.46 -2.70
C ALA A 139 -3.14 -10.73 -2.97
N TYR A 140 -2.59 -11.76 -2.33
CA TYR A 140 -1.16 -12.12 -2.42
C TYR A 140 -0.94 -13.56 -2.87
N ASN A 141 -1.89 -14.14 -3.59
CA ASN A 141 -1.89 -15.52 -4.06
C ASN A 141 -0.68 -15.85 -4.99
N PRO A 142 -0.23 -17.13 -5.08
CA PRO A 142 -0.58 -18.22 -4.18
C PRO A 142 0.19 -18.17 -2.85
N SER A 143 -0.45 -18.58 -1.76
CA SER A 143 0.17 -18.73 -0.45
C SER A 143 1.05 -17.55 -0.01
N CYS A 144 0.54 -16.33 -0.17
CA CYS A 144 1.27 -15.08 0.11
C CYS A 144 2.56 -14.88 -0.69
N LYS A 145 2.71 -15.51 -1.86
CA LYS A 145 3.93 -15.40 -2.67
C LYS A 145 4.23 -13.95 -3.04
N MET A 146 3.20 -13.17 -3.37
CA MET A 146 3.34 -11.77 -3.79
C MET A 146 3.64 -10.80 -2.64
N ALA A 147 3.57 -11.26 -1.39
CA ALA A 147 3.97 -10.47 -0.21
C ALA A 147 5.46 -10.64 0.13
N ARG A 148 6.18 -11.44 -0.63
CA ARG A 148 7.62 -11.70 -0.46
C ARG A 148 8.42 -10.81 -1.40
N PRO A 149 9.73 -10.62 -1.14
CA PRO A 149 10.63 -9.85 -2.03
C PRO A 149 10.81 -10.47 -3.40
#